data_03e4be2a6b56e2703ddc9685f00694f0
#
_entry.id   03e4be2a6b56e2703ddc9685f00694f0
#
_cell.length_a   1.000
_cell.length_b   1.000
_cell.length_c   1.000
_cell.angle_alpha   90.00
_cell.angle_beta   90.00
_cell.angle_gamma   90.00
#
_symmetry.space_group_name_H-M   'P 1'
#
loop_
_entity.id
_entity.type
_entity.pdbx_description
1 polymer ?
#
loop_
_entity_poly.entity_id
_entity_poly.type
_entity_poly.pdbx_seq_one_letter_code
_entity_poly.pdbx_strand_id
1 'polypeptide(L)'
;MKRREFIKAVGVGAIGLMAGDYSIIAEGREKPMEIKAVKLYENGFMTQPFAMGLEDGEDKFDKNVKYRSTLQNFLIDTGAEVILVDTGMPLETPDMAVDVNAPIYLGSRIDDYVTALSKMGYKKEQVTKILVTHKHPDHTGELRSFPNAKIYISRVEADAMELKGDNVVRVDFEDGPYENFDKCKKIADGVYYIFAPGHTTGNSIVIVEAGGLHYIIHGDVTYTDEALYQNKLSVATEDKAAARDTLNKVRAFIESHKTVYLSTHTPLGYENLDAKKVVNLADMPAPIPPAMNYGEQKATGKYVCSVCGTVYDPAVGDPEHGIPAGTAFEDLPADWKCPVCKQGKDKFNKA
;
A
#
# COMPACT_ATOMS: atom_id res chain seq x y z
N MET A 1 31.12 -11.63 62.15
CA MET A 1 30.39 -11.54 63.46
C MET A 1 29.20 -10.57 63.28
N LYS A 2 27.99 -11.09 63.40
CA LYS A 2 26.77 -10.58 64.06
C LYS A 2 26.32 -9.19 63.64
N ARG A 3 25.18 -9.05 62.88
CA ARG A 3 23.75 -9.22 63.27
C ARG A 3 23.14 -7.98 63.96
N ARG A 4 21.95 -7.59 63.40
CA ARG A 4 20.64 -7.15 64.02
C ARG A 4 20.43 -5.65 64.16
N GLU A 5 19.41 -5.24 63.45
CA GLU A 5 17.99 -4.90 63.80
C GLU A 5 17.84 -3.71 64.79
N PHE A 6 16.98 -2.76 64.45
CA PHE A 6 15.80 -2.47 65.24
C PHE A 6 14.72 -1.66 64.49
N ILE A 7 13.50 -2.03 64.77
CA ILE A 7 12.20 -1.57 64.25
C ILE A 7 11.61 -0.60 65.26
N LYS A 8 10.61 0.22 64.78
CA LYS A 8 9.50 0.94 65.45
C LYS A 8 9.77 2.41 65.79
N ALA A 9 8.79 3.34 65.59
CA ALA A 9 7.36 3.29 65.84
C ALA A 9 6.63 4.45 65.12
N VAL A 10 5.48 4.16 64.59
CA VAL A 10 4.15 4.73 64.70
C VAL A 10 4.01 6.19 65.18
N GLY A 11 3.36 6.98 64.34
CA GLY A 11 2.71 8.24 64.70
C GLY A 11 1.62 8.55 63.71
N VAL A 12 0.36 8.36 64.16
CA VAL A 12 -0.88 8.66 63.42
C VAL A 12 -1.14 10.16 63.49
N GLY A 13 -1.44 10.77 62.36
CA GLY A 13 -1.99 12.12 62.26
C GLY A 13 -2.72 12.30 60.95
N ALA A 14 -4.02 12.27 61.03
CA ALA A 14 -4.95 12.47 59.91
C ALA A 14 -5.10 13.94 59.52
N ILE A 15 -5.61 14.14 58.33
CA ILE A 15 -6.39 15.27 57.76
C ILE A 15 -5.65 16.03 56.62
N GLY A 16 -6.27 15.97 55.45
CA GLY A 16 -6.05 16.89 54.34
C GLY A 16 -6.20 16.23 52.97
N LEU A 17 -7.47 16.03 52.53
CA LEU A 17 -7.77 15.75 51.11
C LEU A 17 -7.30 16.93 50.24
N MET A 18 -6.36 16.69 49.36
CA MET A 18 -6.23 17.35 48.06
C MET A 18 -5.91 16.28 47.06
N ALA A 19 -6.92 15.96 46.23
CA ALA A 19 -6.74 15.14 45.04
C ALA A 19 -5.92 15.93 44.03
N GLY A 20 -4.65 15.65 43.98
CA GLY A 20 -3.78 16.03 42.90
C GLY A 20 -3.37 14.73 42.19
N ASP A 21 -3.93 14.49 41.03
CA ASP A 21 -3.47 13.44 40.11
C ASP A 21 -2.03 13.73 39.72
N TYR A 22 -1.11 13.25 40.55
CA TYR A 22 0.25 13.02 40.07
C TYR A 22 0.29 11.63 39.39
N SER A 23 -0.10 11.59 38.12
CA SER A 23 0.35 10.52 37.24
C SER A 23 1.88 10.65 37.18
N ILE A 24 2.55 9.82 37.95
CA ILE A 24 3.98 9.56 37.75
C ILE A 24 4.10 9.02 36.34
N ILE A 25 4.45 9.90 35.40
CA ILE A 25 4.91 9.50 34.08
C ILE A 25 6.14 8.67 34.37
N ALA A 26 6.04 7.37 34.11
CA ALA A 26 7.18 6.47 34.12
C ALA A 26 8.14 6.97 33.03
N GLU A 27 9.18 7.71 33.44
CA GLU A 27 10.29 8.08 32.59
C GLU A 27 10.91 6.80 32.01
N GLY A 28 10.99 6.70 30.67
CA GLY A 28 11.92 5.84 29.99
C GLY A 28 11.38 4.55 29.35
N ARG A 29 10.09 4.45 28.96
CA ARG A 29 9.73 3.47 27.93
C ARG A 29 9.58 4.22 26.60
N GLU A 30 10.57 4.06 25.73
CA GLU A 30 10.41 4.45 24.32
C GLU A 30 9.14 3.80 23.79
N LYS A 31 8.30 4.57 23.11
CA LYS A 31 7.12 4.04 22.46
C LYS A 31 7.58 2.95 21.49
N PRO A 32 6.99 1.73 21.52
CA PRO A 32 7.39 0.69 20.59
C PRO A 32 7.16 1.15 19.15
N MET A 33 8.08 0.74 18.27
CA MET A 33 7.92 1.00 16.83
C MET A 33 6.62 0.43 16.30
N GLU A 34 5.86 1.23 15.58
CA GLU A 34 4.61 0.86 14.93
C GLU A 34 4.70 1.05 13.42
N ILE A 35 4.16 0.11 12.66
CA ILE A 35 3.97 0.22 11.21
C ILE A 35 2.49 0.30 10.94
N LYS A 36 2.08 1.20 10.05
CA LYS A 36 0.67 1.41 9.68
C LYS A 36 0.53 1.54 8.18
N ALA A 37 -0.56 0.99 7.64
CA ALA A 37 -0.90 1.14 6.24
C ALA A 37 -1.69 2.44 6.00
N VAL A 38 -1.22 3.26 5.08
CA VAL A 38 -1.92 4.45 4.57
C VAL A 38 -2.72 4.00 3.35
N LYS A 39 -4.01 3.74 3.53
CA LYS A 39 -4.89 3.21 2.48
C LYS A 39 -5.40 4.34 1.61
N LEU A 40 -5.23 4.21 0.29
CA LEU A 40 -5.51 5.27 -0.69
C LEU A 40 -6.55 4.86 -1.72
N TYR A 41 -6.52 3.61 -2.19
CA TYR A 41 -7.49 3.05 -3.14
C TYR A 41 -7.91 1.66 -2.70
N GLU A 42 -9.13 1.24 -3.08
CA GLU A 42 -9.65 -0.09 -2.79
C GLU A 42 -10.51 -0.63 -3.93
N ASN A 43 -10.83 -1.93 -3.85
CA ASN A 43 -11.70 -2.60 -4.81
C ASN A 43 -11.19 -2.57 -6.25
N GLY A 44 -9.88 -2.68 -6.44
CA GLY A 44 -9.26 -2.84 -7.73
C GLY A 44 -9.05 -4.31 -8.12
N PHE A 45 -8.48 -4.49 -9.29
CA PHE A 45 -8.02 -5.80 -9.76
C PHE A 45 -6.73 -5.69 -10.55
N MET A 46 -6.03 -6.81 -10.68
CA MET A 46 -4.97 -7.02 -11.66
C MET A 46 -5.08 -8.42 -12.25
N THR A 47 -4.72 -8.56 -13.51
CA THR A 47 -4.80 -9.84 -14.23
C THR A 47 -3.59 -10.71 -13.95
N GLN A 48 -3.79 -12.02 -14.00
CA GLN A 48 -2.71 -12.99 -13.80
C GLN A 48 -1.53 -12.80 -14.77
N PRO A 49 -1.72 -12.59 -16.10
CA PRO A 49 -0.63 -12.29 -17.01
C PRO A 49 0.18 -11.05 -16.63
N PHE A 50 -0.49 -9.98 -16.20
CA PHE A 50 0.20 -8.75 -15.74
C PHE A 50 1.10 -9.03 -14.54
N ALA A 51 0.56 -9.74 -13.55
CA ALA A 51 1.26 -9.97 -12.29
C ALA A 51 2.45 -10.93 -12.41
N MET A 52 2.43 -11.89 -13.36
CA MET A 52 3.34 -13.04 -13.37
C MET A 52 3.92 -13.41 -14.74
N GLY A 53 3.56 -12.68 -15.82
CA GLY A 53 3.81 -13.11 -17.18
C GLY A 53 5.18 -12.80 -17.77
N LEU A 54 6.08 -12.11 -17.06
CA LEU A 54 7.32 -11.60 -17.66
C LEU A 54 8.24 -12.68 -18.26
N GLU A 55 8.37 -13.81 -17.58
CA GLU A 55 9.32 -14.86 -17.97
C GLU A 55 8.67 -15.98 -18.78
N ASP A 56 7.43 -16.29 -18.47
CA ASP A 56 6.72 -17.43 -19.04
C ASP A 56 5.88 -17.08 -20.28
N GLY A 57 5.70 -15.78 -20.56
CA GLY A 57 4.80 -15.25 -21.55
C GLY A 57 3.39 -15.02 -21.00
N GLU A 58 2.75 -13.95 -21.42
CA GLU A 58 1.42 -13.56 -20.94
C GLU A 58 0.32 -14.55 -21.34
N ASP A 59 0.52 -15.27 -22.46
CA ASP A 59 -0.39 -16.28 -22.99
C ASP A 59 -0.42 -17.58 -22.19
N LYS A 60 0.55 -17.80 -21.29
CA LYS A 60 0.57 -18.95 -20.37
C LYS A 60 -0.31 -18.77 -19.15
N PHE A 61 -0.83 -17.58 -18.94
CA PHE A 61 -1.69 -17.25 -17.82
C PHE A 61 -3.10 -16.86 -18.31
N ASP A 62 -4.10 -17.15 -17.50
CA ASP A 62 -5.48 -16.81 -17.84
C ASP A 62 -5.76 -15.32 -17.51
N LYS A 63 -6.01 -14.52 -18.53
CA LYS A 63 -6.41 -13.10 -18.40
C LYS A 63 -7.72 -12.89 -17.64
N ASN A 64 -8.55 -13.92 -17.52
CA ASN A 64 -9.79 -13.86 -16.77
C ASN A 64 -9.57 -14.11 -15.27
N VAL A 65 -8.42 -14.66 -14.89
CA VAL A 65 -8.03 -14.74 -13.49
C VAL A 65 -7.55 -13.38 -13.03
N LYS A 66 -8.27 -12.84 -12.07
CA LYS A 66 -8.00 -11.52 -11.48
C LYS A 66 -7.73 -11.64 -9.99
N TYR A 67 -6.72 -10.93 -9.54
CA TYR A 67 -6.38 -10.76 -8.13
C TYR A 67 -6.90 -9.43 -7.62
N ARG A 68 -7.15 -9.33 -6.32
CA ARG A 68 -7.51 -8.06 -5.68
C ARG A 68 -6.38 -7.05 -5.86
N SER A 69 -6.72 -5.81 -6.21
CA SER A 69 -5.79 -4.68 -6.23
C SER A 69 -6.26 -3.53 -5.35
N THR A 70 -5.30 -2.82 -4.82
CA THR A 70 -5.46 -1.60 -4.00
C THR A 70 -4.28 -0.67 -4.29
N LEU A 71 -4.28 0.47 -3.62
CA LEU A 71 -3.06 1.25 -3.39
C LEU A 71 -3.00 1.63 -1.93
N GLN A 72 -1.97 1.20 -1.24
CA GLN A 72 -1.56 1.67 0.07
C GLN A 72 -0.06 1.88 0.12
N ASN A 73 0.35 2.83 0.93
CA ASN A 73 1.74 3.00 1.32
C ASN A 73 1.86 2.78 2.83
N PHE A 74 3.04 2.99 3.40
CA PHE A 74 3.25 2.66 4.80
C PHE A 74 3.86 3.81 5.58
N LEU A 75 3.46 3.90 6.85
CA LEU A 75 4.02 4.79 7.85
C LEU A 75 4.74 3.97 8.91
N ILE A 76 5.94 4.39 9.30
CA ILE A 76 6.72 3.84 10.39
C ILE A 76 6.82 4.91 11.47
N ASP A 77 6.20 4.68 12.62
CA ASP A 77 6.35 5.50 13.82
C ASP A 77 7.35 4.82 14.74
N THR A 78 8.56 5.37 14.81
CA THR A 78 9.63 4.82 15.67
C THR A 78 9.50 5.23 17.13
N GLY A 79 8.49 6.04 17.47
CA GLY A 79 8.36 6.70 18.76
C GLY A 79 9.15 8.03 18.85
N ALA A 80 10.24 8.16 18.09
CA ALA A 80 11.05 9.37 17.99
C ALA A 80 10.79 10.13 16.66
N GLU A 81 10.48 9.41 15.59
CA GLU A 81 10.31 9.95 14.24
C GLU A 81 9.12 9.29 13.54
N VAL A 82 8.50 10.05 12.63
CA VAL A 82 7.50 9.55 11.71
C VAL A 82 8.11 9.50 10.31
N ILE A 83 8.20 8.30 9.76
CA ILE A 83 8.82 8.01 8.47
C ILE A 83 7.72 7.47 7.53
N LEU A 84 7.62 8.00 6.33
CA LEU A 84 6.76 7.43 5.29
C LEU A 84 7.59 6.56 4.35
N VAL A 85 6.97 5.50 3.84
CA VAL A 85 7.46 4.75 2.69
C VAL A 85 6.48 4.98 1.57
N ASP A 86 6.90 5.74 0.58
CA ASP A 86 6.13 6.26 -0.56
C ASP A 86 5.03 7.27 -0.17
N THR A 87 4.44 7.95 -1.18
CA THR A 87 3.47 9.05 -0.97
C THR A 87 2.26 9.01 -1.90
N GLY A 88 1.93 7.84 -2.44
CA GLY A 88 0.72 7.64 -3.23
C GLY A 88 0.70 8.38 -4.57
N MET A 89 -0.49 8.37 -5.18
CA MET A 89 -0.78 9.08 -6.42
C MET A 89 -0.86 10.59 -6.20
N PRO A 90 -0.55 11.41 -7.23
CA PRO A 90 -0.79 12.84 -7.18
C PRO A 90 -2.25 13.17 -6.84
N LEU A 91 -2.47 14.22 -6.03
CA LEU A 91 -3.81 14.66 -5.63
C LEU A 91 -4.71 14.93 -6.85
N GLU A 92 -4.11 15.48 -7.91
CA GLU A 92 -4.81 15.85 -9.15
C GLU A 92 -5.14 14.67 -10.06
N THR A 93 -4.67 13.46 -9.74
CA THR A 93 -5.01 12.28 -10.53
C THR A 93 -6.53 12.09 -10.52
N PRO A 94 -7.19 12.09 -11.68
CA PRO A 94 -8.64 11.91 -11.73
C PRO A 94 -9.01 10.49 -11.29
N ASP A 95 -10.23 10.35 -10.80
CA ASP A 95 -10.78 9.02 -10.57
C ASP A 95 -10.85 8.24 -11.89
N MET A 96 -10.32 7.03 -11.86
CA MET A 96 -10.27 6.18 -13.04
C MET A 96 -11.59 5.44 -13.21
N ALA A 97 -12.17 5.52 -14.42
CA ALA A 97 -13.26 4.62 -14.80
C ALA A 97 -12.73 3.18 -14.87
N VAL A 98 -13.58 2.22 -14.49
CA VAL A 98 -13.23 0.80 -14.58
C VAL A 98 -13.18 0.38 -16.05
N ASP A 99 -12.00 -0.04 -16.50
CA ASP A 99 -11.86 -0.82 -17.74
C ASP A 99 -11.55 -2.26 -17.36
N VAL A 100 -12.52 -3.15 -17.49
CA VAL A 100 -12.38 -4.56 -17.11
C VAL A 100 -11.38 -5.32 -17.97
N ASN A 101 -11.00 -4.78 -19.14
CA ASN A 101 -9.99 -5.34 -20.03
C ASN A 101 -8.58 -4.80 -19.73
N ALA A 102 -8.48 -3.79 -18.87
CA ALA A 102 -7.16 -3.31 -18.45
C ALA A 102 -6.40 -4.41 -17.70
N PRO A 103 -5.07 -4.44 -17.82
CA PRO A 103 -4.26 -5.41 -17.07
C PRO A 103 -4.27 -5.14 -15.57
N ILE A 104 -4.46 -3.90 -15.16
CA ILE A 104 -4.57 -3.46 -13.78
C ILE A 104 -5.55 -2.31 -13.64
N TYR A 105 -6.30 -2.32 -12.55
CA TYR A 105 -7.11 -1.22 -12.05
C TYR A 105 -6.87 -1.10 -10.55
N LEU A 106 -6.35 0.03 -10.09
CA LEU A 106 -5.99 0.21 -8.68
C LEU A 106 -7.20 0.22 -7.75
N GLY A 107 -8.37 0.54 -8.29
CA GLY A 107 -9.60 0.65 -7.53
C GLY A 107 -10.13 2.07 -7.43
N SER A 108 -11.13 2.27 -6.58
CA SER A 108 -11.71 3.57 -6.27
C SER A 108 -10.87 4.27 -5.21
N ARG A 109 -10.68 5.59 -5.36
CA ARG A 109 -9.97 6.39 -4.35
C ARG A 109 -10.77 6.41 -3.05
N ILE A 110 -10.10 6.12 -1.93
CA ILE A 110 -10.65 6.24 -0.58
C ILE A 110 -10.41 7.66 -0.05
N ASP A 111 -9.14 8.09 -0.12
CA ASP A 111 -8.68 9.38 0.37
C ASP A 111 -7.47 9.88 -0.45
N ASP A 112 -7.19 11.19 -0.37
CA ASP A 112 -5.86 11.70 -0.65
C ASP A 112 -4.90 11.37 0.50
N TYR A 113 -3.60 11.46 0.22
CA TYR A 113 -2.57 11.00 1.16
C TYR A 113 -2.60 11.75 2.50
N VAL A 114 -2.75 13.09 2.46
CA VAL A 114 -2.74 13.94 3.67
C VAL A 114 -4.00 13.69 4.51
N THR A 115 -5.14 13.51 3.85
CA THR A 115 -6.41 13.14 4.52
C THR A 115 -6.30 11.76 5.17
N ALA A 116 -5.74 10.77 4.48
CA ALA A 116 -5.53 9.43 5.04
C ALA A 116 -4.66 9.47 6.30
N LEU A 117 -3.53 10.22 6.26
CA LEU A 117 -2.68 10.42 7.44
C LEU A 117 -3.43 11.08 8.60
N SER A 118 -4.22 12.11 8.30
CA SER A 118 -4.98 12.85 9.32
C SER A 118 -6.00 11.96 10.02
N LYS A 119 -6.70 11.08 9.28
CA LYS A 119 -7.63 10.09 9.83
C LYS A 119 -6.93 9.08 10.75
N MET A 120 -5.65 8.80 10.52
CA MET A 120 -4.82 7.94 11.36
C MET A 120 -4.25 8.66 12.59
N GLY A 121 -4.54 9.97 12.76
CA GLY A 121 -4.08 10.80 13.89
C GLY A 121 -2.69 11.43 13.68
N TYR A 122 -2.13 11.39 12.47
CA TYR A 122 -0.85 12.01 12.15
C TYR A 122 -1.06 13.29 11.35
N LYS A 123 -0.19 14.28 11.60
CA LYS A 123 -0.11 15.51 10.83
C LYS A 123 1.07 15.42 9.86
N LYS A 124 0.93 16.00 8.67
CA LYS A 124 2.01 16.03 7.68
C LYS A 124 3.29 16.69 8.19
N GLU A 125 3.17 17.63 9.12
CA GLU A 125 4.28 18.33 9.74
C GLU A 125 5.12 17.45 10.69
N GLN A 126 4.58 16.32 11.14
CA GLN A 126 5.29 15.34 11.98
C GLN A 126 6.18 14.41 11.15
N VAL A 127 5.98 14.36 9.83
CA VAL A 127 6.78 13.52 8.94
C VAL A 127 8.17 14.10 8.80
N THR A 128 9.18 13.34 9.24
CA THR A 128 10.58 13.77 9.23
C THR A 128 11.36 13.20 8.05
N LYS A 129 10.95 12.03 7.56
CA LYS A 129 11.60 11.32 6.46
C LYS A 129 10.57 10.68 5.54
N ILE A 130 10.89 10.60 4.27
CA ILE A 130 10.18 9.81 3.26
C ILE A 130 11.21 8.92 2.57
N LEU A 131 10.94 7.62 2.52
CA LEU A 131 11.72 6.64 1.79
C LEU A 131 10.96 6.30 0.51
N VAL A 132 11.51 6.66 -0.63
CA VAL A 132 10.87 6.42 -1.93
C VAL A 132 11.36 5.11 -2.50
N THR A 133 10.46 4.15 -2.70
CA THR A 133 10.85 2.85 -3.24
C THR A 133 11.30 2.97 -4.68
N HIS A 134 10.57 3.72 -5.51
CA HIS A 134 10.93 3.96 -6.92
C HIS A 134 10.14 5.16 -7.51
N LYS A 135 10.41 5.50 -8.76
CA LYS A 135 9.99 6.74 -9.44
C LYS A 135 8.54 6.81 -9.90
N HIS A 136 7.75 5.73 -9.85
CA HIS A 136 6.40 5.75 -10.40
C HIS A 136 5.47 6.71 -9.65
N PRO A 137 4.46 7.28 -10.35
CA PRO A 137 3.62 8.33 -9.79
C PRO A 137 2.82 7.93 -8.55
N ASP A 138 2.43 6.67 -8.45
CA ASP A 138 1.69 6.10 -7.31
C ASP A 138 2.54 5.85 -6.07
N HIS A 139 3.85 6.12 -6.16
CA HIS A 139 4.80 6.10 -5.05
C HIS A 139 5.35 7.49 -4.71
N THR A 140 5.35 8.41 -5.68
CA THR A 140 5.99 9.72 -5.57
C THR A 140 5.03 10.91 -5.64
N GLY A 141 3.74 10.66 -5.83
CA GLY A 141 2.77 11.68 -6.23
C GLY A 141 2.61 12.86 -5.28
N GLU A 142 2.72 12.62 -3.97
CA GLU A 142 2.51 13.66 -2.95
C GLU A 142 3.79 14.05 -2.18
N LEU A 143 4.99 13.81 -2.74
CA LEU A 143 6.25 14.27 -2.13
C LEU A 143 6.24 15.77 -1.78
N ARG A 144 5.61 16.61 -2.61
CA ARG A 144 5.46 18.06 -2.42
C ARG A 144 4.61 18.44 -1.21
N SER A 145 3.76 17.54 -0.72
CA SER A 145 2.89 17.79 0.44
C SER A 145 3.66 17.78 1.76
N PHE A 146 4.93 17.36 1.75
CA PHE A 146 5.81 17.19 2.91
C PHE A 146 7.10 18.03 2.81
N PRO A 147 7.02 19.35 2.75
CA PRO A 147 8.20 20.20 2.48
C PRO A 147 9.26 20.13 3.57
N ASN A 148 8.90 19.72 4.79
CA ASN A 148 9.82 19.62 5.93
C ASN A 148 10.50 18.25 6.04
N ALA A 149 10.01 17.24 5.30
CA ALA A 149 10.59 15.89 5.34
C ALA A 149 11.85 15.80 4.48
N LYS A 150 12.84 15.04 4.93
CA LYS A 150 13.94 14.59 4.07
C LYS A 150 13.47 13.44 3.21
N ILE A 151 13.64 13.57 1.89
CA ILE A 151 13.24 12.59 0.89
C ILE A 151 14.46 11.74 0.53
N TYR A 152 14.50 10.51 1.02
CA TYR A 152 15.52 9.52 0.67
C TYR A 152 15.06 8.74 -0.56
N ILE A 153 15.83 8.78 -1.60
CA ILE A 153 15.55 8.12 -2.87
C ILE A 153 16.87 7.64 -3.47
N SER A 154 16.89 6.48 -4.14
CA SER A 154 18.10 6.04 -4.81
C SER A 154 18.57 7.10 -5.81
N ARG A 155 19.88 7.27 -5.96
CA ARG A 155 20.43 8.24 -6.93
C ARG A 155 19.87 8.00 -8.33
N VAL A 156 19.75 6.74 -8.73
CA VAL A 156 19.25 6.35 -10.04
C VAL A 156 17.83 6.86 -10.28
N GLU A 157 16.93 6.69 -9.29
CA GLU A 157 15.55 7.18 -9.38
C GLU A 157 15.49 8.71 -9.33
N ALA A 158 16.25 9.33 -8.44
CA ALA A 158 16.29 10.79 -8.33
C ALA A 158 16.75 11.45 -9.62
N ASP A 159 17.76 10.87 -10.29
CA ASP A 159 18.28 11.38 -11.56
C ASP A 159 17.29 11.13 -12.70
N ALA A 160 16.63 9.96 -12.74
CA ALA A 160 15.59 9.66 -13.73
C ALA A 160 14.36 10.59 -13.62
N MET A 161 14.01 11.02 -12.40
CA MET A 161 12.94 11.99 -12.14
C MET A 161 13.37 13.44 -12.29
N GLU A 162 14.66 13.72 -12.48
CA GLU A 162 15.25 15.06 -12.34
C GLU A 162 14.84 15.74 -11.01
N LEU A 163 14.67 14.95 -9.95
CA LEU A 163 14.16 15.42 -8.67
C LEU A 163 15.15 16.39 -8.03
N LYS A 164 14.71 17.61 -7.73
CA LYS A 164 15.53 18.67 -7.14
C LYS A 164 14.93 19.12 -5.81
N GLY A 165 15.77 19.60 -4.92
CA GLY A 165 15.38 20.17 -3.62
C GLY A 165 16.47 19.96 -2.59
N ASP A 166 16.59 20.91 -1.68
CA ASP A 166 17.60 20.85 -0.57
C ASP A 166 17.26 19.75 0.45
N ASN A 167 16.01 19.26 0.43
CA ASN A 167 15.54 18.16 1.24
C ASN A 167 15.67 16.79 0.57
N VAL A 168 16.15 16.70 -0.68
CA VAL A 168 16.34 15.45 -1.42
C VAL A 168 17.70 14.84 -1.09
N VAL A 169 17.68 13.63 -0.53
CA VAL A 169 18.88 12.84 -0.21
C VAL A 169 19.00 11.72 -1.25
N ARG A 170 19.94 11.90 -2.20
CA ARG A 170 20.30 10.85 -3.18
C ARG A 170 21.11 9.78 -2.50
N VAL A 171 20.55 8.57 -2.41
CA VAL A 171 21.16 7.46 -1.66
C VAL A 171 22.00 6.59 -2.59
N ASP A 172 23.25 6.33 -2.20
CA ASP A 172 24.19 5.42 -2.89
C ASP A 172 24.32 4.06 -2.16
N PHE A 173 23.63 3.88 -1.04
CA PHE A 173 23.59 2.65 -0.25
C PHE A 173 24.98 2.18 0.23
N GLU A 174 25.73 3.09 0.85
CA GLU A 174 27.13 2.88 1.21
C GLU A 174 27.36 2.30 2.63
N ASP A 175 26.28 2.00 3.38
CA ASP A 175 26.42 1.49 4.75
C ASP A 175 26.79 -0.01 4.80
N GLY A 176 27.01 -0.62 3.62
CA GLY A 176 27.43 -2.01 3.46
C GLY A 176 26.25 -2.96 3.26
N PRO A 177 26.47 -4.27 3.37
CA PRO A 177 25.42 -5.27 3.23
C PRO A 177 24.49 -5.26 4.45
N TYR A 178 23.22 -5.66 4.21
CA TYR A 178 22.28 -6.03 5.25
C TYR A 178 21.80 -7.44 4.97
N GLU A 179 22.13 -8.37 5.84
CA GLU A 179 21.88 -9.82 5.66
C GLU A 179 22.37 -10.30 4.28
N ASN A 180 21.45 -10.80 3.44
CA ASN A 180 21.77 -11.27 2.08
C ASN A 180 21.60 -10.20 0.98
N PHE A 181 21.41 -8.94 1.34
CA PHE A 181 21.36 -7.81 0.43
C PHE A 181 22.70 -7.06 0.43
N ASP A 182 23.28 -6.82 -0.75
CA ASP A 182 24.63 -6.29 -0.91
C ASP A 182 24.76 -4.82 -0.49
N LYS A 183 23.68 -4.03 -0.64
CA LYS A 183 23.71 -2.58 -0.50
C LYS A 183 22.55 -2.08 0.35
N CYS A 184 22.83 -1.38 1.42
CA CYS A 184 21.84 -0.77 2.27
C CYS A 184 22.21 0.65 2.73
N LYS A 185 21.20 1.34 3.26
CA LYS A 185 21.31 2.57 4.04
C LYS A 185 20.50 2.41 5.32
N LYS A 186 21.15 2.46 6.47
CA LYS A 186 20.45 2.50 7.75
C LYS A 186 19.79 3.87 7.92
N ILE A 187 18.49 3.91 8.14
CA ILE A 187 17.68 5.14 8.24
C ILE A 187 17.42 5.52 9.69
N ALA A 188 17.13 4.52 10.51
CA ALA A 188 16.93 4.61 11.96
C ALA A 188 17.24 3.25 12.59
N ASP A 189 17.19 3.14 13.92
CA ASP A 189 17.31 1.84 14.56
C ASP A 189 16.17 0.93 14.14
N GLY A 190 16.52 -0.25 13.62
CA GLY A 190 15.57 -1.22 13.08
C GLY A 190 14.92 -0.80 11.73
N VAL A 191 15.37 0.24 11.04
CA VAL A 191 14.85 0.66 9.74
C VAL A 191 15.97 0.72 8.71
N TYR A 192 15.89 -0.13 7.70
CA TYR A 192 16.90 -0.29 6.65
C TYR A 192 16.29 -0.06 5.27
N TYR A 193 16.93 0.79 4.49
CA TYR A 193 16.58 1.07 3.11
C TYR A 193 17.56 0.33 2.22
N ILE A 194 17.04 -0.58 1.39
CA ILE A 194 17.80 -1.62 0.68
C ILE A 194 17.72 -1.37 -0.82
N PHE A 195 18.85 -1.40 -1.52
CA PHE A 195 18.86 -1.36 -2.97
C PHE A 195 18.40 -2.70 -3.55
N ALA A 196 17.29 -2.67 -4.28
CA ALA A 196 16.58 -3.85 -4.78
C ALA A 196 16.07 -3.60 -6.21
N PRO A 197 16.98 -3.42 -7.20
CA PRO A 197 16.65 -3.03 -8.56
C PRO A 197 15.88 -4.12 -9.28
N GLY A 198 15.17 -3.72 -10.34
CA GLY A 198 14.50 -4.64 -11.27
C GLY A 198 13.18 -4.11 -11.77
N HIS A 199 12.18 -3.90 -10.92
CA HIS A 199 10.94 -3.24 -11.31
C HIS A 199 11.24 -1.90 -11.98
N THR A 200 12.02 -1.07 -11.34
CA THR A 200 12.79 0.01 -11.97
C THR A 200 14.27 -0.19 -11.70
N THR A 201 15.14 0.47 -12.48
CA THR A 201 16.60 0.32 -12.35
C THR A 201 17.15 0.81 -11.02
N GLY A 202 16.43 1.67 -10.31
CA GLY A 202 16.78 2.21 -9.00
C GLY A 202 15.86 1.76 -7.87
N ASN A 203 14.97 0.80 -8.10
CA ASN A 203 14.01 0.34 -7.09
C ASN A 203 14.70 -0.06 -5.79
N SER A 204 14.02 0.18 -4.69
CA SER A 204 14.49 -0.09 -3.33
C SER A 204 13.34 -0.64 -2.49
N ILE A 205 13.70 -1.38 -1.44
CA ILE A 205 12.75 -1.89 -0.44
C ILE A 205 13.10 -1.33 0.93
N VAL A 206 12.16 -1.39 1.86
CA VAL A 206 12.40 -1.04 3.27
C VAL A 206 12.20 -2.27 4.14
N ILE A 207 13.18 -2.59 4.97
CA ILE A 207 13.06 -3.64 5.98
C ILE A 207 12.98 -3.00 7.36
N VAL A 208 11.96 -3.38 8.13
CA VAL A 208 11.74 -2.89 9.49
C VAL A 208 11.82 -4.05 10.47
N GLU A 209 12.67 -3.93 11.47
CA GLU A 209 12.79 -4.87 12.58
C GLU A 209 11.94 -4.38 13.75
N ALA A 210 10.85 -5.06 14.05
CA ALA A 210 9.97 -4.69 15.16
C ALA A 210 9.34 -5.91 15.82
N GLY A 211 9.35 -5.96 17.15
CA GLY A 211 8.66 -7.01 17.90
C GLY A 211 9.15 -8.44 17.61
N GLY A 212 10.42 -8.61 17.22
CA GLY A 212 11.00 -9.92 16.86
C GLY A 212 10.59 -10.43 15.48
N LEU A 213 10.01 -9.58 14.64
CA LEU A 213 9.66 -9.82 13.26
C LEU A 213 10.40 -8.86 12.33
N HIS A 214 10.56 -9.26 11.08
CA HIS A 214 10.98 -8.39 9.98
C HIS A 214 9.76 -8.06 9.12
N TYR A 215 9.61 -6.81 8.73
CA TYR A 215 8.57 -6.35 7.82
C TYR A 215 9.23 -5.85 6.54
N ILE A 216 8.89 -6.46 5.41
CA ILE A 216 9.40 -6.01 4.10
C ILE A 216 8.32 -5.17 3.43
N ILE A 217 8.57 -3.87 3.29
CA ILE A 217 7.79 -2.96 2.44
C ILE A 217 8.53 -2.93 1.11
N HIS A 218 7.99 -3.61 0.11
CA HIS A 218 8.78 -3.99 -1.07
C HIS A 218 8.54 -3.13 -2.31
N GLY A 219 7.68 -2.08 -2.20
CA GLY A 219 7.28 -1.33 -3.40
C GLY A 219 6.64 -2.31 -4.40
N ASP A 220 7.26 -2.45 -5.57
CA ASP A 220 6.74 -3.24 -6.68
C ASP A 220 7.64 -4.42 -7.09
N VAL A 221 8.37 -4.99 -6.13
CA VAL A 221 9.14 -6.24 -6.38
C VAL A 221 8.22 -7.35 -6.88
N THR A 222 7.00 -7.42 -6.33
CA THR A 222 5.90 -8.23 -6.88
C THR A 222 4.61 -7.42 -6.83
N TYR A 223 3.69 -7.69 -7.75
CA TYR A 223 2.36 -7.05 -7.74
C TYR A 223 1.34 -7.83 -6.93
N THR A 224 1.54 -9.13 -6.74
CA THR A 224 0.68 -10.01 -5.92
C THR A 224 1.53 -10.84 -4.98
N ASP A 225 0.93 -11.29 -3.88
CA ASP A 225 1.57 -12.27 -3.00
C ASP A 225 1.75 -13.61 -3.72
N GLU A 226 0.83 -14.00 -4.62
CA GLU A 226 0.95 -15.20 -5.45
C GLU A 226 2.23 -15.19 -6.30
N ALA A 227 2.62 -14.03 -6.83
CA ALA A 227 3.88 -13.88 -7.56
C ALA A 227 5.10 -14.16 -6.66
N LEU A 228 5.09 -13.70 -5.41
CA LEU A 228 6.11 -14.05 -4.42
C LEU A 228 6.18 -15.56 -4.19
N TYR A 229 5.03 -16.21 -3.91
CA TYR A 229 4.98 -17.65 -3.62
C TYR A 229 5.40 -18.49 -4.82
N GLN A 230 4.94 -18.14 -6.01
CA GLN A 230 5.26 -18.86 -7.25
C GLN A 230 6.62 -18.46 -7.86
N ASN A 231 7.33 -17.51 -7.25
CA ASN A 231 8.60 -16.99 -7.74
C ASN A 231 8.49 -16.43 -9.17
N LYS A 232 7.47 -15.62 -9.44
CA LYS A 232 7.18 -15.04 -10.75
C LYS A 232 7.38 -13.54 -10.77
N LEU A 233 7.67 -13.01 -11.95
CA LEU A 233 7.89 -11.58 -12.18
C LEU A 233 6.73 -10.97 -12.98
N SER A 234 6.37 -9.75 -12.62
CA SER A 234 5.42 -8.93 -13.36
C SER A 234 5.99 -8.46 -14.69
N VAL A 235 5.12 -8.32 -15.70
CA VAL A 235 5.48 -7.70 -16.99
C VAL A 235 5.89 -6.23 -16.83
N ALA A 236 5.45 -5.56 -15.78
CA ALA A 236 5.84 -4.19 -15.42
C ALA A 236 7.24 -4.19 -14.73
N THR A 237 8.29 -4.52 -15.50
CA THR A 237 9.67 -4.66 -15.01
C THR A 237 10.63 -4.10 -16.04
N GLU A 238 11.51 -3.17 -15.62
CA GLU A 238 12.50 -2.55 -16.52
C GLU A 238 13.73 -3.44 -16.77
N ASP A 239 14.21 -4.11 -15.70
CA ASP A 239 15.38 -5.01 -15.79
C ASP A 239 15.03 -6.39 -15.23
N LYS A 240 14.77 -7.32 -16.14
CA LYS A 240 14.40 -8.70 -15.83
C LYS A 240 15.45 -9.43 -15.00
N ALA A 241 16.74 -9.26 -15.31
CA ALA A 241 17.81 -9.97 -14.63
C ALA A 241 17.98 -9.46 -13.19
N ALA A 242 17.95 -8.13 -13.01
CA ALA A 242 18.00 -7.52 -11.69
C ALA A 242 16.75 -7.86 -10.85
N ALA A 243 15.56 -7.85 -11.46
CA ALA A 243 14.31 -8.24 -10.78
C ALA A 243 14.35 -9.70 -10.32
N ARG A 244 14.90 -10.60 -11.13
CA ARG A 244 15.07 -12.00 -10.78
C ARG A 244 16.02 -12.17 -9.58
N ASP A 245 17.16 -11.46 -9.58
CA ASP A 245 18.11 -11.46 -8.47
C ASP A 245 17.45 -10.89 -7.19
N THR A 246 16.79 -9.75 -7.31
CA THR A 246 16.06 -9.12 -6.20
C THR A 246 15.00 -10.07 -5.61
N LEU A 247 14.14 -10.68 -6.44
CA LEU A 247 13.10 -11.58 -5.93
C LEU A 247 13.69 -12.82 -5.26
N ASN A 248 14.78 -13.37 -5.81
CA ASN A 248 15.49 -14.49 -5.19
C ASN A 248 16.07 -14.10 -3.82
N LYS A 249 16.66 -12.90 -3.69
CA LYS A 249 17.16 -12.38 -2.42
C LYS A 249 16.04 -12.17 -1.39
N VAL A 250 14.91 -11.59 -1.81
CA VAL A 250 13.74 -11.42 -0.94
C VAL A 250 13.23 -12.77 -0.44
N ARG A 251 13.11 -13.76 -1.31
CA ARG A 251 12.66 -15.12 -0.94
C ARG A 251 13.63 -15.80 0.03
N ALA A 252 14.94 -15.73 -0.23
CA ALA A 252 15.96 -16.28 0.66
C ALA A 252 15.96 -15.61 2.04
N PHE A 253 15.72 -14.29 2.09
CA PHE A 253 15.52 -13.57 3.34
C PHE A 253 14.30 -14.07 4.12
N ILE A 254 13.17 -14.27 3.44
CA ILE A 254 11.93 -14.80 4.03
C ILE A 254 12.15 -16.22 4.61
N GLU A 255 12.93 -17.06 3.93
CA GLU A 255 13.25 -18.42 4.39
C GLU A 255 14.12 -18.44 5.67
N SER A 256 14.93 -17.40 5.87
CA SER A 256 15.85 -17.29 7.02
C SER A 256 15.32 -16.45 8.17
N HIS A 257 14.30 -15.62 7.95
CA HIS A 257 13.77 -14.68 8.92
C HIS A 257 12.23 -14.76 9.04
N LYS A 258 11.71 -14.55 10.25
CA LYS A 258 10.27 -14.40 10.47
C LYS A 258 9.79 -13.09 9.83
N THR A 259 9.28 -13.15 8.62
CA THR A 259 9.01 -11.99 7.79
C THR A 259 7.52 -11.81 7.51
N VAL A 260 7.03 -10.59 7.67
CA VAL A 260 5.72 -10.12 7.20
C VAL A 260 5.95 -9.37 5.88
N TYR A 261 5.28 -9.78 4.82
CA TYR A 261 5.43 -9.20 3.49
C TYR A 261 4.32 -8.17 3.24
N LEU A 262 4.71 -6.93 2.96
CA LEU A 262 3.81 -5.79 2.90
C LEU A 262 3.75 -5.23 1.47
N SER A 263 2.72 -5.66 0.74
CA SER A 263 2.46 -5.26 -0.63
C SER A 263 1.84 -3.86 -0.71
N THR A 264 2.24 -3.10 -1.72
CA THR A 264 1.64 -1.81 -2.08
C THR A 264 0.33 -2.00 -2.83
N HIS A 265 0.25 -3.02 -3.68
CA HIS A 265 -0.82 -3.18 -4.67
C HIS A 265 -1.84 -4.27 -4.36
N THR A 266 -1.74 -4.96 -3.22
CA THR A 266 -2.79 -5.89 -2.78
C THR A 266 -3.26 -5.58 -1.37
N PRO A 267 -4.55 -5.84 -1.03
CA PRO A 267 -5.04 -5.68 0.34
C PRO A 267 -4.26 -6.54 1.35
N LEU A 268 -3.57 -7.59 0.87
CA LEU A 268 -2.73 -8.43 1.72
C LEU A 268 -1.63 -7.63 2.43
N GLY A 269 -1.18 -6.49 1.86
CA GLY A 269 -0.22 -5.61 2.53
C GLY A 269 -0.69 -5.17 3.91
N TYR A 270 -1.91 -4.65 4.05
CA TYR A 270 -2.44 -4.26 5.35
C TYR A 270 -3.07 -5.43 6.13
N GLU A 271 -3.65 -6.42 5.45
CA GLU A 271 -4.21 -7.61 6.11
C GLU A 271 -3.09 -8.42 6.80
N ASN A 272 -1.94 -8.62 6.13
CA ASN A 272 -0.77 -9.29 6.71
C ASN A 272 -0.15 -8.48 7.85
N LEU A 273 -0.12 -7.13 7.71
CA LEU A 273 0.36 -6.24 8.77
C LEU A 273 -0.47 -6.36 10.04
N ASP A 274 -1.80 -6.23 9.90
CA ASP A 274 -2.74 -6.28 11.03
C ASP A 274 -2.70 -7.65 11.74
N ALA A 275 -2.59 -8.73 10.97
CA ALA A 275 -2.49 -10.09 11.48
C ALA A 275 -1.06 -10.47 11.94
N LYS A 276 -0.05 -9.65 11.67
CA LYS A 276 1.38 -10.00 11.82
C LYS A 276 1.69 -11.35 11.17
N LYS A 277 1.15 -11.58 9.98
CA LYS A 277 1.19 -12.85 9.28
C LYS A 277 2.58 -13.12 8.72
N VAL A 278 3.31 -14.03 9.35
CA VAL A 278 4.61 -14.49 8.86
C VAL A 278 4.41 -15.33 7.60
N VAL A 279 5.16 -14.98 6.55
CA VAL A 279 5.15 -15.73 5.28
C VAL A 279 5.83 -17.09 5.49
N ASN A 280 5.19 -18.14 5.00
CA ASN A 280 5.80 -19.45 4.79
C ASN A 280 5.71 -19.78 3.29
N LEU A 281 6.82 -19.72 2.58
CA LEU A 281 6.83 -19.91 1.11
C LEU A 281 6.39 -21.30 0.65
N ALA A 282 6.41 -22.29 1.54
CA ALA A 282 5.92 -23.64 1.26
C ALA A 282 4.38 -23.76 1.35
N ASP A 283 3.71 -22.77 1.93
CA ASP A 283 2.28 -22.80 2.25
C ASP A 283 1.56 -21.61 1.56
N MET A 284 1.47 -21.68 0.24
CA MET A 284 0.81 -20.65 -0.55
C MET A 284 -0.70 -20.61 -0.22
N PRO A 285 -1.23 -19.48 0.26
CA PRO A 285 -2.66 -19.36 0.51
C PRO A 285 -3.46 -19.42 -0.79
N ALA A 286 -4.70 -19.87 -0.71
CA ALA A 286 -5.61 -19.79 -1.84
C ALA A 286 -5.82 -18.31 -2.24
N PRO A 287 -5.75 -17.98 -3.54
CA PRO A 287 -5.98 -16.62 -4.00
C PRO A 287 -7.41 -16.18 -3.67
N ILE A 288 -7.54 -14.93 -3.21
CA ILE A 288 -8.84 -14.33 -2.92
C ILE A 288 -9.21 -13.47 -4.13
N PRO A 289 -10.30 -13.80 -4.85
CA PRO A 289 -10.73 -13.01 -6.00
C PRO A 289 -11.18 -11.61 -5.57
N PRO A 290 -11.23 -10.63 -6.49
CA PRO A 290 -11.80 -9.32 -6.23
C PRO A 290 -13.22 -9.43 -5.68
N ALA A 291 -13.58 -8.54 -4.72
CA ALA A 291 -14.92 -8.52 -4.12
C ALA A 291 -16.02 -8.15 -5.15
N MET A 292 -15.66 -7.33 -6.14
CA MET A 292 -16.54 -6.99 -7.26
C MET A 292 -16.35 -7.99 -8.40
N ASN A 293 -17.44 -8.42 -9.00
CA ASN A 293 -17.38 -9.27 -10.18
C ASN A 293 -16.98 -8.40 -11.39
N TYR A 294 -15.70 -8.33 -11.70
CA TYR A 294 -15.16 -7.75 -12.94
C TYR A 294 -15.20 -8.75 -14.10
N GLY A 295 -16.15 -9.71 -14.09
CA GLY A 295 -16.37 -10.66 -15.19
C GLY A 295 -16.60 -9.95 -16.51
N GLU A 296 -16.64 -10.73 -17.61
CA GLU A 296 -16.84 -10.20 -18.96
C GLU A 296 -17.97 -9.14 -18.95
N GLN A 297 -17.58 -7.86 -19.01
CA GLN A 297 -18.55 -6.86 -19.44
C GLN A 297 -18.86 -7.20 -20.88
N LYS A 298 -20.05 -7.68 -21.13
CA LYS A 298 -20.63 -7.52 -22.45
C LYS A 298 -20.41 -6.05 -22.78
N ALA A 299 -19.62 -5.77 -23.83
CA ALA A 299 -19.30 -4.42 -24.27
C ALA A 299 -20.63 -3.70 -24.52
N THR A 300 -21.09 -2.99 -23.52
CA THR A 300 -22.38 -2.31 -23.56
C THR A 300 -22.06 -0.87 -23.87
N GLY A 301 -22.40 -0.49 -25.07
CA GLY A 301 -22.40 0.91 -25.47
C GLY A 301 -23.26 1.73 -24.50
N LYS A 302 -23.03 3.02 -24.44
CA LYS A 302 -23.91 3.94 -23.75
C LYS A 302 -25.30 3.90 -24.38
N TYR A 303 -26.31 4.11 -23.58
CA TYR A 303 -27.69 4.19 -24.02
C TYR A 303 -28.25 5.58 -23.75
N VAL A 304 -28.95 6.15 -24.71
CA VAL A 304 -29.53 7.49 -24.64
C VAL A 304 -31.03 7.44 -24.59
N CYS A 305 -31.63 8.06 -23.60
CA CYS A 305 -33.09 8.22 -23.54
C CYS A 305 -33.58 9.10 -24.68
N SER A 306 -34.41 8.57 -25.55
CA SER A 306 -34.95 9.27 -26.69
C SER A 306 -35.93 10.41 -26.31
N VAL A 307 -36.38 10.44 -25.05
CA VAL A 307 -37.32 11.45 -24.54
C VAL A 307 -36.64 12.65 -23.97
N CYS A 308 -35.57 12.48 -23.18
CA CYS A 308 -34.91 13.57 -22.44
C CYS A 308 -33.41 13.69 -22.70
N GLY A 309 -32.82 12.81 -23.50
CA GLY A 309 -31.38 12.83 -23.79
C GLY A 309 -30.47 12.32 -22.67
N THR A 310 -31.04 11.85 -21.57
CA THR A 310 -30.22 11.28 -20.47
C THR A 310 -29.44 10.09 -20.98
N VAL A 311 -28.14 10.06 -20.66
CA VAL A 311 -27.25 8.94 -21.01
C VAL A 311 -27.15 7.99 -19.83
N TYR A 312 -27.48 6.73 -20.03
CA TYR A 312 -27.07 5.65 -19.16
C TYR A 312 -25.67 5.20 -19.61
N ASP A 313 -24.72 5.31 -18.69
CA ASP A 313 -23.35 4.85 -18.89
C ASP A 313 -23.11 3.66 -17.95
N PRO A 314 -22.93 2.44 -18.48
CA PRO A 314 -22.62 1.28 -17.66
C PRO A 314 -21.40 1.46 -16.75
N ALA A 315 -20.42 2.25 -17.17
CA ALA A 315 -19.23 2.53 -16.35
C ALA A 315 -19.57 3.31 -15.06
N VAL A 316 -20.68 4.06 -15.07
CA VAL A 316 -21.13 4.87 -13.93
C VAL A 316 -22.26 4.16 -13.17
N GLY A 317 -23.12 3.44 -13.87
CA GLY A 317 -24.36 2.88 -13.32
C GLY A 317 -25.40 3.95 -12.97
N ASP A 318 -26.22 3.67 -11.96
CA ASP A 318 -27.18 4.59 -11.36
C ASP A 318 -27.25 4.32 -9.84
N PRO A 319 -26.19 4.74 -9.09
CA PRO A 319 -26.07 4.43 -7.65
C PRO A 319 -27.23 4.98 -6.81
N GLU A 320 -27.81 6.12 -7.24
CA GLU A 320 -28.95 6.73 -6.53
C GLU A 320 -30.20 5.84 -6.56
N HIS A 321 -30.30 4.96 -7.55
CA HIS A 321 -31.38 3.99 -7.69
C HIS A 321 -30.90 2.54 -7.48
N GLY A 322 -29.76 2.35 -6.81
CA GLY A 322 -29.26 1.04 -6.41
C GLY A 322 -28.61 0.22 -7.54
N ILE A 323 -28.22 0.86 -8.65
CA ILE A 323 -27.55 0.21 -9.78
C ILE A 323 -26.05 0.50 -9.70
N PRO A 324 -25.22 -0.48 -9.37
CA PRO A 324 -23.79 -0.28 -9.26
C PRO A 324 -23.12 0.00 -10.62
N ALA A 325 -21.99 0.70 -10.60
CA ALA A 325 -21.13 0.80 -11.77
C ALA A 325 -20.75 -0.60 -12.29
N GLY A 326 -20.64 -0.74 -13.61
CA GLY A 326 -20.40 -2.02 -14.27
C GLY A 326 -21.67 -2.76 -14.68
N THR A 327 -22.87 -2.28 -14.32
CA THR A 327 -24.14 -2.92 -14.72
C THR A 327 -24.43 -2.62 -16.19
N ALA A 328 -24.57 -3.67 -17.01
CA ALA A 328 -24.97 -3.53 -18.40
C ALA A 328 -26.41 -2.97 -18.50
N PHE A 329 -26.69 -2.19 -19.54
CA PHE A 329 -28.06 -1.67 -19.75
C PHE A 329 -29.08 -2.80 -19.86
N GLU A 330 -28.72 -3.89 -20.50
CA GLU A 330 -29.53 -5.10 -20.67
C GLU A 330 -29.86 -5.76 -19.32
N ASP A 331 -28.92 -5.68 -18.36
CA ASP A 331 -29.02 -6.31 -17.03
C ASP A 331 -29.72 -5.41 -15.99
N LEU A 332 -30.11 -4.18 -16.37
CA LEU A 332 -30.93 -3.32 -15.51
C LEU A 332 -32.25 -4.01 -15.15
N PRO A 333 -32.77 -3.84 -13.93
CA PRO A 333 -34.07 -4.33 -13.53
C PRO A 333 -35.15 -3.96 -14.57
N ALA A 334 -36.11 -4.85 -14.81
CA ALA A 334 -37.14 -4.64 -15.81
C ALA A 334 -38.01 -3.39 -15.51
N ASP A 335 -38.11 -3.03 -14.26
CA ASP A 335 -38.85 -1.87 -13.75
C ASP A 335 -37.98 -0.61 -13.58
N TRP A 336 -36.68 -0.67 -13.92
CA TRP A 336 -35.81 0.49 -13.89
C TRP A 336 -36.30 1.60 -14.82
N LYS A 337 -36.23 2.82 -14.36
CA LYS A 337 -36.71 4.00 -15.07
C LYS A 337 -35.62 5.06 -15.16
N CYS A 338 -35.66 5.81 -16.26
CA CYS A 338 -34.77 6.97 -16.43
C CYS A 338 -34.81 7.86 -15.20
N PRO A 339 -33.65 8.16 -14.59
CA PRO A 339 -33.56 8.98 -13.36
C PRO A 339 -34.15 10.37 -13.55
N VAL A 340 -34.14 10.91 -14.79
CA VAL A 340 -34.60 12.27 -15.09
C VAL A 340 -36.10 12.29 -15.47
N CYS A 341 -36.48 11.56 -16.51
CA CYS A 341 -37.87 11.65 -17.04
C CYS A 341 -38.78 10.50 -16.64
N LYS A 342 -38.29 9.53 -15.85
CA LYS A 342 -39.02 8.36 -15.34
C LYS A 342 -39.60 7.43 -16.41
N GLN A 343 -39.15 7.54 -17.66
CA GLN A 343 -39.50 6.62 -18.74
C GLN A 343 -38.79 5.27 -18.59
N GLY A 344 -39.39 4.20 -19.12
CA GLY A 344 -38.82 2.85 -19.05
C GLY A 344 -37.66 2.64 -20.02
N LYS A 345 -37.00 1.48 -19.88
CA LYS A 345 -35.87 1.03 -20.70
C LYS A 345 -36.17 1.06 -22.22
N ASP A 346 -37.42 0.86 -22.59
CA ASP A 346 -37.90 0.87 -23.99
C ASP A 346 -37.71 2.20 -24.71
N LYS A 347 -37.42 3.27 -23.98
CA LYS A 347 -37.14 4.61 -24.52
C LYS A 347 -35.65 4.90 -24.68
N PHE A 348 -34.78 3.94 -24.39
CA PHE A 348 -33.34 4.10 -24.56
C PHE A 348 -32.86 3.42 -25.84
N ASN A 349 -32.07 4.16 -26.61
CA ASN A 349 -31.39 3.67 -27.79
C ASN A 349 -29.89 3.60 -27.53
N LYS A 350 -29.21 2.62 -28.12
CA LYS A 350 -27.76 2.53 -28.08
C LYS A 350 -27.14 3.76 -28.73
N ALA A 351 -26.19 4.41 -28.04
CA ALA A 351 -25.49 5.62 -28.50
C ALA A 351 -24.52 5.35 -29.65
#